data_f8bf87d800f3d7d96ea86ebebc6b8698
#
_entry.id   f8bf87d800f3d7d96ea86ebebc6b8698
#
_cell.length_a   1.000
_cell.length_b   1.000
_cell.length_c   1.000
_cell.angle_alpha   90.00
_cell.angle_beta   90.00
_cell.angle_gamma   90.00
#
_symmetry.space_group_name_H-M   'P 1'
#
loop_
_entity.id
_entity.type
_entity.pdbx_description
1 polymer ?
#
loop_
_entity_poly.entity_id
_entity_poly.type
_entity_poly.pdbx_seq_one_letter_code
_entity_poly.pdbx_strand_id
1 'polypeptide(L)'
;MGGALSVRLASIIGLLTAGLLLCAPWSLAGTIRVDLGVEQGPMNHRANGYLVSIEPTDPPMELILPLKPTSFRGNTGYVLSNYDRLKQAGVTEFQLTLGLVFEHRALQIFDINQIGLDGNYEPWLAHVDHVIDQVLQRQLSVIWDIYNEPDLAAVPLNDSERLKEGWRLAYQRIKQRIPGAQIVGPSVSRYQLLKSFLEWSDSQGVFPDVVSYHEYADPSDAIRYVNDL
;
A
#
# COMPACT_ATOMS: atom_id res chain seq x y z
N MET A 1 30.44 62.21 18.44
CA MET A 1 30.86 60.82 18.23
C MET A 1 29.63 59.96 18.04
N GLY A 2 29.01 59.96 16.87
CA GLY A 2 27.71 59.29 16.70
C GLY A 2 27.46 58.79 15.25
N GLY A 3 28.49 58.73 14.39
CA GLY A 3 28.31 58.42 12.96
C GLY A 3 28.82 57.05 12.48
N ALA A 4 29.54 56.30 13.29
CA ALA A 4 30.21 55.07 12.84
C ALA A 4 29.46 53.77 13.15
N LEU A 5 28.43 53.78 14.01
CA LEU A 5 27.70 52.56 14.39
C LEU A 5 26.51 52.25 13.45
N SER A 6 25.89 53.27 12.82
CA SER A 6 24.72 53.06 11.95
C SER A 6 25.06 52.48 10.57
N VAL A 7 26.25 52.74 10.03
CA VAL A 7 26.66 52.22 8.70
C VAL A 7 27.00 50.72 8.77
N ARG A 8 27.55 50.25 9.90
CA ARG A 8 27.89 48.82 10.05
C ARG A 8 26.66 47.93 10.26
N LEU A 9 25.61 48.44 10.90
CA LEU A 9 24.36 47.67 11.10
C LEU A 9 23.57 47.49 9.80
N ALA A 10 23.51 48.54 8.97
CA ALA A 10 22.83 48.46 7.66
C ALA A 10 23.52 47.48 6.70
N SER A 11 24.86 47.42 6.73
CA SER A 11 25.62 46.48 5.88
C SER A 11 25.48 45.02 6.35
N ILE A 12 25.36 44.75 7.64
CA ILE A 12 25.16 43.41 8.18
C ILE A 12 23.75 42.92 7.90
N ILE A 13 22.73 43.77 8.01
CA ILE A 13 21.33 43.41 7.69
C ILE A 13 21.18 43.17 6.18
N GLY A 14 21.84 43.96 5.34
CA GLY A 14 21.83 43.77 3.87
C GLY A 14 22.48 42.45 3.43
N LEU A 15 23.56 42.03 4.10
CA LEU A 15 24.22 40.75 3.82
C LEU A 15 23.44 39.55 4.33
N LEU A 16 22.74 39.68 5.47
CA LEU A 16 21.88 38.61 6.00
C LEU A 16 20.60 38.41 5.17
N THR A 17 20.01 39.49 4.64
CA THR A 17 18.83 39.37 3.74
C THR A 17 19.21 38.87 2.35
N ALA A 18 20.38 39.21 1.81
CA ALA A 18 20.88 38.65 0.56
C ALA A 18 21.22 37.15 0.68
N GLY A 19 21.80 36.74 1.83
CA GLY A 19 22.11 35.34 2.11
C GLY A 19 20.85 34.46 2.28
N LEU A 20 19.78 34.97 2.87
CA LEU A 20 18.51 34.24 3.03
C LEU A 20 17.74 34.08 1.70
N LEU A 21 17.91 35.00 0.74
CA LEU A 21 17.32 34.89 -0.60
C LEU A 21 18.03 33.87 -1.49
N LEU A 22 19.29 33.53 -1.20
CA LEU A 22 20.06 32.55 -1.97
C LEU A 22 19.87 31.12 -1.48
N CYS A 23 19.28 30.93 -0.30
CA CYS A 23 18.99 29.59 0.28
C CYS A 23 17.52 29.16 0.11
N ALA A 24 16.69 29.91 -0.63
CA ALA A 24 15.38 29.39 -0.97
C ALA A 24 15.55 28.19 -1.92
N PRO A 25 15.07 26.98 -1.56
CA PRO A 25 15.10 25.87 -2.49
C PRO A 25 14.32 26.28 -3.74
N TRP A 26 14.97 26.26 -4.87
CA TRP A 26 14.33 26.45 -6.16
C TRP A 26 13.39 25.27 -6.35
N SER A 27 12.14 25.42 -6.01
CA SER A 27 11.13 24.47 -6.39
C SER A 27 11.03 24.55 -7.90
N LEU A 28 11.57 23.58 -8.60
CA LEU A 28 11.32 23.36 -10.01
C LEU A 28 9.85 22.92 -10.13
N ALA A 29 8.96 23.90 -10.18
CA ALA A 29 7.56 23.64 -10.50
C ALA A 29 7.51 23.14 -11.94
N GLY A 30 7.34 21.83 -12.13
CA GLY A 30 7.07 21.25 -13.43
C GLY A 30 5.72 21.74 -13.93
N THR A 31 5.65 22.12 -15.21
CA THR A 31 4.38 22.47 -15.85
C THR A 31 3.84 21.22 -16.55
N ILE A 32 2.65 20.78 -16.15
CA ILE A 32 1.91 19.75 -16.88
C ILE A 32 0.96 20.47 -17.84
N ARG A 33 1.10 20.21 -19.14
CA ARG A 33 0.16 20.70 -20.15
C ARG A 33 -0.74 19.55 -20.58
N VAL A 34 -2.04 19.70 -20.39
CA VAL A 34 -3.05 18.76 -20.87
C VAL A 34 -3.78 19.41 -22.05
N ASP A 35 -3.74 18.77 -23.20
CA ASP A 35 -4.50 19.20 -24.38
C ASP A 35 -5.74 18.32 -24.51
N LEU A 36 -6.87 18.83 -24.10
CA LEU A 36 -8.17 18.13 -24.15
C LEU A 36 -8.75 18.04 -25.57
N GLY A 37 -8.17 18.74 -26.55
CA GLY A 37 -8.55 18.66 -27.95
C GLY A 37 -7.92 17.51 -28.73
N VAL A 38 -6.96 16.79 -28.10
CA VAL A 38 -6.25 15.68 -28.75
C VAL A 38 -6.70 14.36 -28.15
N GLU A 39 -7.51 13.61 -28.89
CA GLU A 39 -7.89 12.25 -28.50
C GLU A 39 -6.73 11.27 -28.74
N GLN A 40 -6.36 10.53 -27.70
CA GLN A 40 -5.34 9.47 -27.75
C GLN A 40 -5.93 8.06 -27.92
N GLY A 41 -7.25 7.98 -28.05
CA GLY A 41 -7.99 6.74 -28.19
C GLY A 41 -8.87 6.41 -26.97
N PRO A 42 -9.56 5.28 -26.97
CA PRO A 42 -10.46 4.90 -25.89
C PRO A 42 -9.69 4.65 -24.59
N MET A 43 -10.28 5.08 -23.48
CA MET A 43 -9.76 4.79 -22.14
C MET A 43 -9.69 3.27 -21.91
N ASN A 44 -8.54 2.77 -21.52
CA ASN A 44 -8.34 1.33 -21.30
C ASN A 44 -8.68 0.85 -19.87
N HIS A 45 -8.99 1.75 -18.95
CA HIS A 45 -9.36 1.50 -17.55
C HIS A 45 -8.37 0.64 -16.72
N ARG A 46 -7.14 0.42 -17.18
CA ARG A 46 -6.16 -0.49 -16.54
C ARG A 46 -5.71 -0.03 -15.15
N ALA A 47 -5.73 1.27 -14.89
CA ALA A 47 -5.37 1.86 -13.60
C ALA A 47 -6.58 2.50 -12.92
N ASN A 48 -7.76 1.92 -13.09
CA ASN A 48 -9.01 2.46 -12.61
C ASN A 48 -9.56 1.63 -11.46
N GLY A 49 -9.34 2.10 -10.24
CA GLY A 49 -9.80 1.42 -9.04
C GLY A 49 -9.83 2.35 -7.83
N TYR A 50 -10.17 1.77 -6.71
CA TYR A 50 -10.18 2.46 -5.43
C TYR A 50 -9.21 1.82 -4.45
N LEU A 51 -8.57 2.64 -3.63
CA LEU A 51 -7.77 2.24 -2.50
C LEU A 51 -8.44 2.73 -1.22
N VAL A 52 -8.94 1.81 -0.39
CA VAL A 52 -9.61 2.07 0.89
C VAL A 52 -10.71 3.16 0.84
N SER A 53 -11.18 3.61 1.99
CA SER A 53 -12.03 4.83 2.16
C SER A 53 -13.32 4.89 1.31
N ILE A 54 -13.83 3.74 0.87
CA ILE A 54 -15.18 3.61 0.33
C ILE A 54 -16.06 3.09 1.47
N GLU A 55 -16.99 3.93 1.94
CA GLU A 55 -17.95 3.53 2.95
C GLU A 55 -19.16 2.82 2.32
N PRO A 56 -19.96 2.06 3.08
CA PRO A 56 -21.11 1.32 2.52
C PRO A 56 -22.13 2.16 1.76
N THR A 57 -22.20 3.46 2.05
CA THR A 57 -23.16 4.39 1.42
C THR A 57 -22.51 5.63 0.79
N ASP A 58 -21.21 5.84 1.01
CA ASP A 58 -20.49 7.01 0.53
C ASP A 58 -19.19 6.62 -0.21
N PRO A 59 -18.90 7.21 -1.38
CA PRO A 59 -19.76 8.08 -2.18
C PRO A 59 -20.97 7.33 -2.74
N PRO A 60 -22.08 8.01 -3.08
CA PRO A 60 -23.26 7.34 -3.62
C PRO A 60 -22.99 6.69 -4.98
N MET A 61 -23.79 5.67 -5.35
CA MET A 61 -23.52 4.84 -6.53
C MET A 61 -23.52 5.62 -7.84
N GLU A 62 -24.32 6.66 -7.94
CA GLU A 62 -24.36 7.56 -9.12
C GLU A 62 -23.02 8.28 -9.38
N LEU A 63 -22.15 8.40 -8.39
CA LEU A 63 -20.80 8.93 -8.54
C LEU A 63 -19.76 7.84 -8.87
N ILE A 64 -20.03 6.60 -8.45
CA ILE A 64 -19.12 5.46 -8.68
C ILE A 64 -19.30 4.88 -10.09
N LEU A 65 -20.56 4.66 -10.51
CA LEU A 65 -20.87 3.97 -11.77
C LEU A 65 -20.23 4.62 -13.02
N PRO A 66 -20.21 5.95 -13.18
CA PRO A 66 -19.58 6.57 -14.35
C PRO A 66 -18.07 6.36 -14.42
N LEU A 67 -17.40 6.11 -13.29
CA LEU A 67 -15.96 5.89 -13.20
C LEU A 67 -15.55 4.50 -13.69
N LYS A 68 -16.50 3.54 -13.74
CA LYS A 68 -16.27 2.16 -14.19
C LYS A 68 -15.05 1.53 -13.51
N PRO A 69 -15.01 1.48 -12.17
CA PRO A 69 -13.86 0.92 -11.46
C PRO A 69 -13.71 -0.56 -11.77
N THR A 70 -12.46 -1.03 -11.89
CA THR A 70 -12.14 -2.44 -12.17
C THR A 70 -11.56 -3.14 -10.97
N SER A 71 -10.93 -2.40 -10.06
CA SER A 71 -10.27 -2.96 -8.88
C SER A 71 -10.59 -2.19 -7.60
N PHE A 72 -10.50 -2.90 -6.48
CA PHE A 72 -10.61 -2.33 -5.15
C PHE A 72 -9.61 -3.00 -4.21
N ARG A 73 -8.75 -2.22 -3.59
CA ARG A 73 -7.85 -2.69 -2.53
C ARG A 73 -8.25 -2.07 -1.20
N GLY A 74 -8.38 -2.89 -0.19
CA GLY A 74 -8.70 -2.43 1.15
C GLY A 74 -8.41 -3.47 2.21
N ASN A 75 -8.48 -3.04 3.47
CA ASN A 75 -8.46 -4.00 4.57
C ASN A 75 -9.75 -4.83 4.60
N THR A 76 -9.73 -5.89 5.41
CA THR A 76 -10.81 -6.85 5.49
C THR A 76 -12.19 -6.20 5.67
N GLY A 77 -12.33 -5.26 6.61
CA GLY A 77 -13.61 -4.60 6.90
C GLY A 77 -14.16 -3.82 5.70
N TYR A 78 -13.31 -3.05 5.01
CA TYR A 78 -13.72 -2.31 3.82
C TYR A 78 -14.09 -3.22 2.66
N VAL A 79 -13.29 -4.27 2.39
CA VAL A 79 -13.63 -5.21 1.31
C VAL A 79 -14.94 -5.91 1.59
N LEU A 80 -15.11 -6.46 2.79
CA LEU A 80 -16.33 -7.21 3.14
C LEU A 80 -17.58 -6.32 3.13
N SER A 81 -17.50 -5.07 3.61
CA SER A 81 -18.67 -4.19 3.65
C SER A 81 -19.08 -3.63 2.29
N ASN A 82 -18.14 -3.51 1.35
CA ASN A 82 -18.38 -2.87 0.05
C ASN A 82 -18.41 -3.85 -1.12
N TYR A 83 -18.15 -5.14 -0.92
CA TYR A 83 -17.98 -6.11 -1.98
C TYR A 83 -19.13 -6.10 -2.98
N ASP A 84 -20.37 -6.30 -2.52
CA ASP A 84 -21.53 -6.43 -3.40
C ASP A 84 -21.81 -5.14 -4.16
N ARG A 85 -21.69 -4.01 -3.47
CA ARG A 85 -21.88 -2.68 -4.03
C ARG A 85 -20.86 -2.38 -5.14
N LEU A 86 -19.57 -2.62 -4.88
CA LEU A 86 -18.51 -2.36 -5.85
C LEU A 86 -18.51 -3.38 -6.99
N LYS A 87 -18.89 -4.63 -6.72
CA LYS A 87 -19.14 -5.63 -7.77
C LYS A 87 -20.24 -5.18 -8.72
N GLN A 88 -21.34 -4.62 -8.19
CA GLN A 88 -22.40 -4.01 -9.00
C GLN A 88 -21.88 -2.82 -9.83
N ALA A 89 -20.90 -2.07 -9.34
CA ALA A 89 -20.26 -0.96 -10.06
C ALA A 89 -19.29 -1.41 -11.16
N GLY A 90 -18.95 -2.70 -11.23
CA GLY A 90 -18.05 -3.26 -12.25
C GLY A 90 -16.70 -3.73 -11.73
N VAL A 91 -16.43 -3.63 -10.43
CA VAL A 91 -15.19 -4.16 -9.83
C VAL A 91 -15.16 -5.67 -9.95
N THR A 92 -14.07 -6.17 -10.53
CA THR A 92 -13.80 -7.60 -10.73
C THR A 92 -12.66 -8.11 -9.85
N GLU A 93 -11.78 -7.22 -9.40
CA GLU A 93 -10.61 -7.54 -8.60
C GLU A 93 -10.71 -6.89 -7.22
N PHE A 94 -10.86 -7.72 -6.19
CA PHE A 94 -10.90 -7.30 -4.80
C PHE A 94 -9.65 -7.78 -4.07
N GLN A 95 -8.74 -6.88 -3.74
CA GLN A 95 -7.55 -7.18 -2.96
C GLN A 95 -7.82 -6.90 -1.48
N LEU A 96 -7.76 -7.96 -0.67
CA LEU A 96 -8.07 -7.95 0.74
C LEU A 96 -6.80 -8.01 1.58
N THR A 97 -6.51 -6.96 2.34
CA THR A 97 -5.34 -6.87 3.23
C THR A 97 -5.69 -7.37 4.62
N LEU A 98 -4.89 -8.34 5.14
CA LEU A 98 -5.09 -8.97 6.43
C LEU A 98 -4.41 -8.22 7.58
N GLY A 99 -3.16 -7.82 7.39
CA GLY A 99 -2.33 -7.22 8.44
C GLY A 99 -1.70 -5.88 8.05
N LEU A 100 -1.69 -4.93 8.98
CA LEU A 100 -1.02 -3.64 8.90
C LEU A 100 -0.18 -3.40 10.16
N VAL A 101 0.60 -2.30 10.16
CA VAL A 101 1.44 -1.89 11.30
C VAL A 101 0.65 -1.33 12.49
N PHE A 102 -0.68 -1.38 12.46
CA PHE A 102 -1.58 -0.98 13.54
C PHE A 102 -2.85 -1.84 13.53
N GLU A 103 -3.45 -2.03 14.70
CA GLU A 103 -4.75 -2.68 14.85
C GLU A 103 -5.89 -1.68 14.61
N HIS A 104 -6.92 -2.13 13.91
CA HIS A 104 -8.20 -1.41 13.85
C HIS A 104 -9.36 -2.41 13.83
N ARG A 105 -9.93 -2.69 14.99
CA ARG A 105 -10.94 -3.76 15.18
C ARG A 105 -12.17 -3.60 14.30
N ALA A 106 -12.71 -2.38 14.18
CA ALA A 106 -13.88 -2.12 13.34
C ALA A 106 -13.60 -2.39 11.85
N LEU A 107 -12.36 -2.26 11.40
CA LEU A 107 -11.93 -2.54 10.02
C LEU A 107 -11.38 -3.97 9.86
N GLN A 108 -11.43 -4.78 10.92
CA GLN A 108 -10.90 -6.15 10.93
C GLN A 108 -9.44 -6.21 10.42
N ILE A 109 -8.59 -5.36 10.98
CA ILE A 109 -7.16 -5.29 10.68
C ILE A 109 -6.40 -5.90 11.86
N PHE A 110 -5.43 -6.75 11.58
CA PHE A 110 -4.51 -7.28 12.57
C PHE A 110 -3.22 -6.44 12.61
N ASP A 111 -2.76 -6.09 13.80
CA ASP A 111 -1.46 -5.43 13.98
C ASP A 111 -0.33 -6.44 13.78
N ILE A 112 0.44 -6.29 12.70
CA ILE A 112 1.55 -7.19 12.38
C ILE A 112 2.66 -7.17 13.44
N ASN A 113 2.75 -6.13 14.27
CA ASN A 113 3.68 -6.10 15.39
C ASN A 113 3.33 -7.13 16.47
N GLN A 114 2.08 -7.60 16.50
CA GLN A 114 1.61 -8.62 17.46
C GLN A 114 1.82 -10.07 16.95
N ILE A 115 2.12 -10.26 15.66
CA ILE A 115 2.29 -11.60 15.08
C ILE A 115 3.46 -12.32 15.74
N GLY A 116 3.22 -13.51 16.29
CA GLY A 116 4.26 -14.39 16.83
C GLY A 116 5.03 -13.81 18.01
N LEU A 117 4.46 -12.85 18.78
CA LEU A 117 5.06 -12.45 20.05
C LEU A 117 5.19 -13.67 20.99
N ASP A 118 6.33 -13.76 21.65
CA ASP A 118 6.66 -14.88 22.53
C ASP A 118 6.52 -16.27 21.88
N GLY A 119 6.67 -16.33 20.54
CA GLY A 119 6.50 -17.55 19.75
C GLY A 119 5.04 -17.96 19.52
N ASN A 120 4.07 -17.14 19.92
CA ASN A 120 2.65 -17.43 19.80
C ASN A 120 2.05 -16.86 18.52
N TYR A 121 1.72 -17.71 17.56
CA TYR A 121 1.05 -17.34 16.29
C TYR A 121 -0.47 -17.54 16.31
N GLU A 122 -1.04 -18.12 17.35
CA GLU A 122 -2.46 -18.45 17.42
C GLU A 122 -3.38 -17.23 17.21
N PRO A 123 -3.14 -16.04 17.80
CA PRO A 123 -4.00 -14.88 17.55
C PRO A 123 -4.01 -14.45 16.08
N TRP A 124 -2.86 -14.51 15.41
CA TRP A 124 -2.74 -14.24 13.99
C TRP A 124 -3.49 -15.26 13.13
N LEU A 125 -3.28 -16.53 13.37
CA LEU A 125 -3.96 -17.61 12.64
C LEU A 125 -5.45 -17.61 12.87
N ALA A 126 -5.91 -17.32 14.08
CA ALA A 126 -7.33 -17.15 14.38
C ALA A 126 -7.95 -15.99 13.58
N HIS A 127 -7.23 -14.87 13.42
CA HIS A 127 -7.66 -13.78 12.55
C HIS A 127 -7.74 -14.22 11.08
N VAL A 128 -6.69 -14.88 10.57
CA VAL A 128 -6.66 -15.41 9.20
C VAL A 128 -7.85 -16.36 8.95
N ASP A 129 -8.08 -17.32 9.87
CA ASP A 129 -9.19 -18.25 9.78
C ASP A 129 -10.55 -17.55 9.80
N HIS A 130 -10.72 -16.58 10.68
CA HIS A 130 -11.95 -15.79 10.76
C HIS A 130 -12.27 -15.07 9.43
N VAL A 131 -11.26 -14.50 8.78
CA VAL A 131 -11.44 -13.83 7.48
C VAL A 131 -11.73 -14.86 6.39
N ILE A 132 -11.03 -16.00 6.38
CA ILE A 132 -11.31 -17.10 5.44
C ILE A 132 -12.77 -17.57 5.57
N ASP A 133 -13.25 -17.75 6.81
CA ASP A 133 -14.64 -18.16 7.05
C ASP A 133 -15.66 -17.20 6.47
N GLN A 134 -15.44 -15.88 6.64
CA GLN A 134 -16.33 -14.85 6.07
C GLN A 134 -16.32 -14.87 4.53
N VAL A 135 -15.14 -15.02 3.93
CA VAL A 135 -14.98 -15.10 2.46
C VAL A 135 -15.69 -16.33 1.91
N LEU A 136 -15.49 -17.51 2.54
CA LEU A 136 -16.13 -18.77 2.13
C LEU A 136 -17.65 -18.75 2.34
N GLN A 137 -18.10 -18.30 3.51
CA GLN A 137 -19.55 -18.22 3.83
C GLN A 137 -20.32 -17.33 2.85
N ARG A 138 -19.70 -16.23 2.43
CA ARG A 138 -20.30 -15.28 1.47
C ARG A 138 -19.95 -15.58 0.02
N GLN A 139 -19.16 -16.62 -0.26
CA GLN A 139 -18.70 -17.00 -1.61
C GLN A 139 -18.03 -15.85 -2.36
N LEU A 140 -17.17 -15.09 -1.66
CA LEU A 140 -16.49 -13.96 -2.25
C LEU A 140 -15.25 -14.43 -3.05
N SER A 141 -14.96 -13.71 -4.15
CA SER A 141 -13.71 -13.86 -4.90
C SER A 141 -12.78 -12.73 -4.53
N VAL A 142 -11.67 -13.02 -3.85
CA VAL A 142 -10.71 -12.03 -3.40
C VAL A 142 -9.27 -12.47 -3.71
N ILE A 143 -8.38 -11.48 -3.87
CA ILE A 143 -6.94 -11.64 -3.89
C ILE A 143 -6.44 -11.35 -2.48
N TRP A 144 -5.64 -12.24 -1.91
CA TRP A 144 -5.18 -12.18 -0.52
C TRP A 144 -3.88 -11.40 -0.41
N ASP A 145 -3.91 -10.25 0.24
CA ASP A 145 -2.75 -9.43 0.57
C ASP A 145 -2.41 -9.63 2.06
N ILE A 146 -1.43 -10.49 2.33
CA ILE A 146 -1.16 -10.92 3.71
C ILE A 146 -0.71 -9.76 4.57
N TYR A 147 0.15 -8.87 4.03
CA TYR A 147 0.65 -7.69 4.75
C TYR A 147 0.54 -6.43 3.91
N ASN A 148 0.46 -5.29 4.58
CA ASN A 148 0.69 -3.98 3.97
C ASN A 148 1.88 -3.30 4.64
N GLU A 149 2.89 -2.96 3.86
CA GLU A 149 4.10 -2.24 4.28
C GLU A 149 4.76 -2.85 5.54
N PRO A 150 5.02 -4.17 5.54
CA PRO A 150 5.58 -4.84 6.71
C PRO A 150 6.99 -4.41 7.05
N ASP A 151 7.64 -3.67 6.17
CA ASP A 151 8.94 -3.02 6.39
C ASP A 151 8.84 -1.75 7.25
N LEU A 152 7.63 -1.26 7.54
CA LEU A 152 7.35 -0.20 8.51
C LEU A 152 7.04 -0.72 9.92
N ALA A 153 7.00 -2.04 10.11
CA ALA A 153 6.86 -2.65 11.43
C ALA A 153 8.02 -2.27 12.37
N ALA A 154 7.82 -2.39 13.67
CA ALA A 154 8.85 -2.12 14.68
C ALA A 154 10.14 -2.93 14.45
N VAL A 155 10.01 -4.16 13.95
CA VAL A 155 11.09 -4.94 13.35
C VAL A 155 10.66 -5.25 11.92
N PRO A 156 11.32 -4.68 10.90
CA PRO A 156 10.96 -4.86 9.50
C PRO A 156 10.94 -6.33 9.07
N LEU A 157 10.11 -6.65 8.09
CA LEU A 157 9.89 -8.03 7.61
C LEU A 157 11.20 -8.78 7.32
N ASN A 158 12.16 -8.13 6.67
CA ASN A 158 13.41 -8.78 6.25
C ASN A 158 14.32 -9.14 7.42
N ASP A 159 14.23 -8.37 8.52
CA ASP A 159 15.01 -8.57 9.73
C ASP A 159 14.25 -9.37 10.79
N SER A 160 13.00 -9.75 10.48
CA SER A 160 12.08 -10.41 11.41
C SER A 160 11.74 -11.83 10.98
N GLU A 161 12.44 -12.81 11.52
CA GLU A 161 12.06 -14.23 11.33
C GLU A 161 10.61 -14.48 11.79
N ARG A 162 10.14 -13.73 12.76
CA ARG A 162 8.78 -13.79 13.29
C ARG A 162 7.74 -13.37 12.24
N LEU A 163 7.96 -12.28 11.51
CA LEU A 163 7.04 -11.85 10.46
C LEU A 163 7.13 -12.76 9.23
N LYS A 164 8.32 -13.25 8.89
CA LYS A 164 8.48 -14.25 7.84
C LYS A 164 7.71 -15.53 8.17
N GLU A 165 7.81 -16.02 9.40
CA GLU A 165 7.05 -17.19 9.84
C GLU A 165 5.55 -16.91 9.84
N GLY A 166 5.11 -15.73 10.26
CA GLY A 166 3.71 -15.31 10.17
C GLY A 166 3.18 -15.29 8.73
N TRP A 167 4.00 -14.84 7.76
CA TRP A 167 3.69 -14.95 6.34
C TRP A 167 3.51 -16.39 5.89
N ARG A 168 4.51 -17.24 6.21
CA ARG A 168 4.51 -18.65 5.82
C ARG A 168 3.27 -19.38 6.31
N LEU A 169 2.92 -19.17 7.58
CA LEU A 169 1.76 -19.79 8.21
C LEU A 169 0.44 -19.31 7.58
N ALA A 170 0.29 -18.00 7.34
CA ALA A 170 -0.89 -17.44 6.70
C ALA A 170 -1.02 -17.94 5.25
N TYR A 171 0.07 -17.89 4.48
CA TYR A 171 0.12 -18.41 3.10
C TYR A 171 -0.37 -19.86 3.03
N GLN A 172 0.22 -20.73 3.85
CA GLN A 172 -0.13 -22.14 3.90
C GLN A 172 -1.59 -22.36 4.34
N ARG A 173 -2.06 -21.60 5.33
CA ARG A 173 -3.45 -21.68 5.81
C ARG A 173 -4.44 -21.29 4.74
N ILE A 174 -4.18 -20.19 4.01
CA ILE A 174 -5.04 -19.73 2.91
C ILE A 174 -5.07 -20.77 1.79
N LYS A 175 -3.90 -21.23 1.31
CA LYS A 175 -3.81 -22.23 0.24
C LYS A 175 -4.42 -23.58 0.63
N GLN A 176 -4.31 -23.99 1.88
CA GLN A 176 -4.93 -25.22 2.39
C GLN A 176 -6.46 -25.14 2.34
N ARG A 177 -7.03 -24.02 2.76
CA ARG A 177 -8.49 -23.86 2.87
C ARG A 177 -9.14 -23.42 1.55
N ILE A 178 -8.39 -22.71 0.70
CA ILE A 178 -8.79 -22.21 -0.61
C ILE A 178 -7.67 -22.52 -1.61
N PRO A 179 -7.58 -23.73 -2.16
CA PRO A 179 -6.45 -24.14 -3.02
C PRO A 179 -6.24 -23.24 -4.26
N GLY A 180 -7.30 -22.60 -4.76
CA GLY A 180 -7.23 -21.66 -5.89
C GLY A 180 -6.99 -20.20 -5.49
N ALA A 181 -6.75 -19.90 -4.22
CA ALA A 181 -6.53 -18.53 -3.77
C ALA A 181 -5.30 -17.90 -4.45
N GLN A 182 -5.45 -16.66 -4.93
CA GLN A 182 -4.31 -15.84 -5.34
C GLN A 182 -3.80 -15.05 -4.13
N ILE A 183 -2.49 -15.12 -3.90
CA ILE A 183 -1.81 -14.38 -2.84
C ILE A 183 -0.89 -13.34 -3.47
N VAL A 184 -1.07 -12.09 -3.06
CA VAL A 184 -0.26 -10.95 -3.49
C VAL A 184 0.64 -10.50 -2.35
N GLY A 185 1.82 -10.02 -2.67
CA GLY A 185 2.74 -9.49 -1.68
C GLY A 185 4.18 -9.38 -2.16
N PRO A 186 5.06 -8.96 -1.28
CA PRO A 186 4.88 -8.65 0.15
C PRO A 186 4.32 -7.24 0.44
N SER A 187 3.99 -6.44 -0.58
CA SER A 187 3.47 -5.06 -0.47
C SER A 187 4.36 -4.15 0.40
N VAL A 188 5.69 -4.30 0.26
CA VAL A 188 6.69 -3.47 0.95
C VAL A 188 6.69 -2.05 0.42
N SER A 189 7.04 -1.07 1.28
CA SER A 189 7.19 0.33 0.91
C SER A 189 8.60 0.67 0.38
N ARG A 190 9.57 -0.26 0.49
CA ARG A 190 10.94 -0.11 0.02
C ARG A 190 11.31 -1.25 -0.92
N TYR A 191 11.52 -0.93 -2.17
CA TYR A 191 11.89 -1.90 -3.19
C TYR A 191 13.13 -2.75 -2.82
N GLN A 192 14.12 -2.15 -2.14
CA GLN A 192 15.35 -2.84 -1.74
C GLN A 192 15.09 -4.09 -0.88
N LEU A 193 13.94 -4.13 -0.20
CA LEU A 193 13.55 -5.26 0.63
C LEU A 193 12.80 -6.35 -0.14
N LEU A 194 12.30 -6.03 -1.34
CA LEU A 194 11.50 -6.93 -2.16
C LEU A 194 12.31 -8.16 -2.55
N LYS A 195 13.49 -7.97 -3.14
CA LYS A 195 14.31 -9.07 -3.66
C LYS A 195 14.64 -10.11 -2.58
N SER A 196 15.14 -9.66 -1.44
CA SER A 196 15.51 -10.58 -0.35
C SER A 196 14.29 -11.34 0.23
N PHE A 197 13.11 -10.71 0.24
CA PHE A 197 11.89 -11.40 0.62
C PHE A 197 11.49 -12.46 -0.43
N LEU A 198 11.57 -12.13 -1.71
CA LEU A 198 11.21 -13.07 -2.79
C LEU A 198 12.14 -14.29 -2.79
N GLU A 199 13.47 -14.09 -2.65
CA GLU A 199 14.45 -15.16 -2.52
C GLU A 199 14.16 -16.06 -1.31
N TRP A 200 13.83 -15.45 -0.16
CA TRP A 200 13.45 -16.21 1.03
C TRP A 200 12.14 -16.98 0.80
N SER A 201 11.10 -16.35 0.27
CA SER A 201 9.78 -16.97 0.07
C SER A 201 9.82 -18.12 -0.92
N ASP A 202 10.67 -18.02 -1.95
CA ASP A 202 10.93 -19.10 -2.92
C ASP A 202 11.60 -20.29 -2.19
N SER A 203 12.62 -20.02 -1.41
CA SER A 203 13.33 -21.06 -0.64
C SER A 203 12.42 -21.82 0.34
N GLN A 204 11.32 -21.19 0.78
CA GLN A 204 10.34 -21.77 1.71
C GLN A 204 9.11 -22.35 1.00
N GLY A 205 9.01 -22.25 -0.31
CA GLY A 205 7.84 -22.71 -1.08
C GLY A 205 6.56 -21.91 -0.80
N VAL A 206 6.70 -20.64 -0.46
CA VAL A 206 5.59 -19.71 -0.14
C VAL A 206 5.67 -18.41 -0.95
N PHE A 207 6.14 -18.53 -2.19
CA PHE A 207 6.25 -17.43 -3.13
C PHE A 207 4.87 -16.84 -3.45
N PRO A 208 4.67 -15.51 -3.46
CA PRO A 208 3.39 -14.91 -3.81
C PRO A 208 3.03 -15.19 -5.28
N ASP A 209 1.74 -15.41 -5.56
CA ASP A 209 1.26 -15.59 -6.95
C ASP A 209 1.37 -14.28 -7.75
N VAL A 210 1.32 -13.13 -7.06
CA VAL A 210 1.47 -11.80 -7.63
C VAL A 210 2.44 -10.99 -6.76
N VAL A 211 3.50 -10.49 -7.37
CA VAL A 211 4.46 -9.62 -6.67
C VAL A 211 3.92 -8.20 -6.59
N SER A 212 3.96 -7.60 -5.40
CA SER A 212 3.55 -6.21 -5.18
C SER A 212 4.54 -5.46 -4.28
N TYR A 213 4.71 -4.18 -4.59
CA TYR A 213 5.45 -3.23 -3.77
C TYR A 213 4.85 -1.83 -3.97
N HIS A 214 5.15 -0.91 -3.06
CA HIS A 214 4.70 0.47 -3.15
C HIS A 214 5.86 1.37 -3.57
N GLU A 215 5.61 2.22 -4.56
CA GLU A 215 6.59 3.21 -5.03
C GLU A 215 6.06 4.62 -4.74
N TYR A 216 6.78 5.35 -3.91
CA TYR A 216 6.41 6.70 -3.49
C TYR A 216 7.35 7.79 -4.02
N ALA A 217 8.44 7.40 -4.71
CA ALA A 217 9.47 8.33 -5.16
C ALA A 217 9.33 8.66 -6.65
N ASP A 218 10.26 8.20 -7.47
CA ASP A 218 10.31 8.53 -8.89
C ASP A 218 9.72 7.38 -9.74
N PRO A 219 8.72 7.64 -10.61
CA PRO A 219 8.18 6.61 -11.49
C PRO A 219 9.22 5.93 -12.39
N SER A 220 10.35 6.59 -12.69
CA SER A 220 11.46 5.98 -13.45
C SER A 220 12.15 4.86 -12.66
N ASP A 221 12.14 4.93 -11.33
CA ASP A 221 12.65 3.87 -10.48
C ASP A 221 11.81 2.59 -10.58
N ALA A 222 10.50 2.72 -10.72
CA ALA A 222 9.61 1.55 -10.89
C ALA A 222 10.00 0.73 -12.13
N ILE A 223 10.33 1.37 -13.26
CA ILE A 223 10.77 0.70 -14.49
C ILE A 223 12.11 0.00 -14.27
N ARG A 224 13.05 0.67 -13.61
CA ARG A 224 14.36 0.09 -13.28
C ARG A 224 14.19 -1.15 -12.40
N TYR A 225 13.38 -1.07 -11.38
CA TYR A 225 13.17 -2.15 -10.42
C TYR A 225 12.54 -3.40 -11.05
N VAL A 226 11.58 -3.23 -11.98
CA VAL A 226 11.01 -4.36 -12.72
C VAL A 226 12.05 -5.08 -13.59
N ASN A 227 13.04 -4.34 -14.10
CA ASN A 227 14.11 -4.93 -14.91
C ASN A 227 15.20 -5.62 -14.07
N ASP A 228 15.28 -5.33 -12.77
CA ASP A 228 16.27 -5.88 -11.83
C ASP A 228 15.78 -7.15 -11.10
N LEU A 229 14.49 -7.52 -11.24
CA LEU A 229 13.89 -8.75 -10.72
C LEU A 229 14.07 -9.92 -11.67
#